data_6a9d553db6d36b81ec63728ec99fa2e2
#
_entry.id   6a9d553db6d36b81ec63728ec99fa2e2
#
_cell.length_a   1.000
_cell.length_b   1.000
_cell.length_c   1.000
_cell.angle_alpha   90.00
_cell.angle_beta   90.00
_cell.angle_gamma   90.00
#
_symmetry.space_group_name_H-M   'P 1'
#
loop_
_entity.id
_entity.type
_entity.pdbx_description
1 polymer ?
#
loop_
_entity_poly.entity_id
_entity_poly.type
_entity_poly.pdbx_seq_one_letter_code
_entity_poly.pdbx_strand_id
1 'polypeptide(L)'
;MQVDSRGSNGYGRAFREEFLLGFADQDIEDYASAVTFMESLDYVDPDRIGIWGSSYGGTLSVYSLLMKPGLFQVGVAAAAAVDPVFFGTDDVAIVRSPKTHPEVFERKALNYAANLEDKLLFIHGMQDHVVPFKTTAVLAEELIKLGKDFDFAFAPGATHGWSRELNYDRYLFGKLIEYFDRYLVLD
;
A
#
# COMPACT_ATOMS: atom_id res chain seq x y z
N MET A 1 -14.79 1.80 -4.57
CA MET A 1 -14.55 1.19 -5.91
C MET A 1 -13.46 0.14 -5.78
N GLN A 2 -13.50 -0.93 -6.53
CA GLN A 2 -12.41 -1.89 -6.67
C GLN A 2 -11.94 -1.84 -8.13
N VAL A 3 -10.63 -1.84 -8.33
CA VAL A 3 -10.00 -1.74 -9.65
C VAL A 3 -9.10 -2.95 -9.85
N ASP A 4 -9.27 -3.62 -10.97
CA ASP A 4 -8.33 -4.64 -11.45
C ASP A 4 -7.26 -3.93 -12.29
N SER A 5 -6.13 -3.60 -11.65
CA SER A 5 -4.97 -3.03 -12.33
C SER A 5 -4.31 -4.06 -13.26
N ARG A 6 -3.48 -3.59 -14.17
CA ARG A 6 -2.61 -4.46 -14.98
C ARG A 6 -1.82 -5.39 -14.06
N GLY A 7 -1.74 -6.65 -14.45
CA GLY A 7 -1.25 -7.73 -13.58
C GLY A 7 -2.34 -8.62 -13.01
N SER A 8 -3.59 -8.15 -12.96
CA SER A 8 -4.74 -8.94 -12.50
C SER A 8 -5.05 -10.11 -13.44
N ASN A 9 -5.60 -11.18 -12.86
CA ASN A 9 -6.02 -12.36 -13.61
C ASN A 9 -7.34 -12.14 -14.34
N GLY A 10 -7.61 -12.93 -15.39
CA GLY A 10 -8.89 -12.93 -16.11
C GLY A 10 -8.92 -12.14 -17.41
N TYR A 11 -7.95 -11.26 -17.64
CA TYR A 11 -7.88 -10.38 -18.82
C TYR A 11 -6.88 -10.84 -19.90
N GLY A 12 -6.39 -12.07 -19.79
CA GLY A 12 -5.42 -12.64 -20.70
C GLY A 12 -3.96 -12.40 -20.31
N ARG A 13 -3.07 -13.05 -21.09
CA ARG A 13 -1.65 -13.08 -20.76
C ARG A 13 -0.99 -11.70 -20.84
N ALA A 14 -1.26 -10.94 -21.87
CA ALA A 14 -0.65 -9.64 -22.08
C ALA A 14 -0.94 -8.70 -20.89
N PHE A 15 -2.22 -8.60 -20.49
CA PHE A 15 -2.63 -7.79 -19.35
C PHE A 15 -1.98 -8.24 -18.03
N ARG A 16 -1.90 -9.56 -17.83
CA ARG A 16 -1.30 -10.12 -16.61
C ARG A 16 0.21 -9.89 -16.54
N GLU A 17 0.92 -9.89 -17.66
CA GLU A 17 2.38 -9.75 -17.70
C GLU A 17 2.85 -8.29 -17.69
N GLU A 18 1.97 -7.32 -17.82
CA GLU A 18 2.31 -5.89 -17.77
C GLU A 18 2.95 -5.45 -16.42
N PHE A 19 2.65 -6.14 -15.31
CA PHE A 19 3.24 -5.81 -14.01
C PHE A 19 4.62 -6.43 -13.78
N LEU A 20 5.09 -7.31 -14.66
CA LEU A 20 6.40 -7.93 -14.52
C LEU A 20 7.51 -6.88 -14.54
N LEU A 21 8.36 -6.87 -13.51
CA LEU A 21 9.40 -5.87 -13.27
C LEU A 21 8.86 -4.47 -12.93
N GLY A 22 7.56 -4.32 -12.84
CA GLY A 22 6.87 -3.07 -12.57
C GLY A 22 6.38 -2.96 -11.12
N PHE A 23 7.15 -3.44 -10.13
CA PHE A 23 6.78 -3.36 -8.72
C PHE A 23 6.29 -1.97 -8.34
N ALA A 24 5.01 -1.87 -7.96
CA ALA A 24 4.32 -0.64 -7.59
C ALA A 24 4.54 0.49 -8.63
N ASP A 25 4.40 0.19 -9.91
CA ASP A 25 4.60 1.14 -11.01
C ASP A 25 3.33 1.25 -11.87
N GLN A 26 3.06 0.24 -12.68
CA GLN A 26 1.90 0.21 -13.56
C GLN A 26 0.58 0.20 -12.78
N ASP A 27 0.55 -0.47 -11.65
CA ASP A 27 -0.61 -0.48 -10.74
C ASP A 27 -0.99 0.94 -10.29
N ILE A 28 0.00 1.78 -9.96
CA ILE A 28 -0.23 3.15 -9.49
C ILE A 28 -0.75 4.03 -10.63
N GLU A 29 -0.26 3.87 -11.86
CA GLU A 29 -0.79 4.58 -13.03
C GLU A 29 -2.24 4.17 -13.35
N ASP A 30 -2.57 2.89 -13.16
CA ASP A 30 -3.93 2.41 -13.32
C ASP A 30 -4.86 2.97 -12.23
N TYR A 31 -4.36 3.09 -10.99
CA TYR A 31 -5.12 3.74 -9.92
C TYR A 31 -5.29 5.24 -10.15
N ALA A 32 -4.29 5.93 -10.69
CA ALA A 32 -4.44 7.33 -11.08
C ALA A 32 -5.52 7.51 -12.15
N SER A 33 -5.57 6.60 -13.13
CA SER A 33 -6.63 6.57 -14.13
C SER A 33 -8.00 6.32 -13.52
N ALA A 34 -8.08 5.45 -12.52
CA ALA A 34 -9.32 5.17 -11.79
C ALA A 34 -9.78 6.36 -10.95
N VAL A 35 -8.85 7.11 -10.34
CA VAL A 35 -9.16 8.37 -9.63
C VAL A 35 -9.73 9.39 -10.62
N THR A 36 -9.08 9.60 -11.76
CA THR A 36 -9.58 10.50 -12.81
C THR A 36 -11.00 10.11 -13.25
N PHE A 37 -11.29 8.82 -13.36
CA PHE A 37 -12.66 8.36 -13.64
C PHE A 37 -13.61 8.72 -12.48
N MET A 38 -13.23 8.49 -11.22
CA MET A 38 -14.07 8.83 -10.08
C MET A 38 -14.37 10.33 -10.00
N GLU A 39 -13.38 11.19 -10.25
CA GLU A 39 -13.52 12.64 -10.28
C GLU A 39 -14.52 13.13 -11.35
N SER A 40 -14.76 12.34 -12.39
CA SER A 40 -15.78 12.66 -13.40
C SER A 40 -17.22 12.37 -12.97
N LEU A 41 -17.42 11.78 -11.78
CA LEU A 41 -18.74 11.43 -11.26
C LEU A 41 -19.28 12.53 -10.34
N ASP A 42 -20.46 13.03 -10.62
CA ASP A 42 -21.09 14.16 -9.93
C ASP A 42 -21.23 14.01 -8.40
N TYR A 43 -21.20 12.79 -7.90
CA TYR A 43 -21.37 12.45 -6.48
C TYR A 43 -20.06 12.15 -5.77
N VAL A 44 -18.93 12.28 -6.43
CA VAL A 44 -17.59 12.07 -5.84
C VAL A 44 -16.97 13.44 -5.52
N ASP A 45 -16.51 13.57 -4.30
CA ASP A 45 -15.71 14.72 -3.90
C ASP A 45 -14.23 14.42 -4.19
N PRO A 46 -13.60 15.13 -5.13
CA PRO A 46 -12.22 14.88 -5.53
C PRO A 46 -11.19 15.13 -4.42
N ASP A 47 -11.53 15.96 -3.44
CA ASP A 47 -10.66 16.28 -2.32
C ASP A 47 -10.78 15.25 -1.16
N ARG A 48 -11.58 14.19 -1.35
CA ARG A 48 -11.86 13.19 -0.30
C ARG A 48 -11.85 11.75 -0.83
N ILE A 49 -10.77 11.40 -1.48
CA ILE A 49 -10.55 10.05 -2.02
C ILE A 49 -9.47 9.35 -1.17
N GLY A 50 -9.81 8.18 -0.66
CA GLY A 50 -8.88 7.35 0.11
C GLY A 50 -8.52 6.05 -0.61
N ILE A 51 -7.38 5.49 -0.24
CA ILE A 51 -6.93 4.18 -0.69
C ILE A 51 -6.65 3.27 0.51
N TRP A 52 -7.02 1.99 0.40
CA TRP A 52 -6.60 1.01 1.38
C TRP A 52 -6.31 -0.34 0.75
N GLY A 53 -5.45 -1.09 1.39
CA GLY A 53 -5.18 -2.46 1.00
C GLY A 53 -4.36 -3.22 2.02
N SER A 54 -4.28 -4.52 1.83
CA SER A 54 -3.48 -5.43 2.66
C SER A 54 -2.45 -6.18 1.82
N SER A 55 -1.30 -6.52 2.41
CA SER A 55 -0.19 -7.20 1.73
C SER A 55 0.30 -6.38 0.53
N TYR A 56 0.27 -6.91 -0.69
CA TYR A 56 0.58 -6.13 -1.90
C TYR A 56 -0.33 -4.92 -2.08
N GLY A 57 -1.62 -5.03 -1.73
CA GLY A 57 -2.53 -3.88 -1.71
C GLY A 57 -2.12 -2.80 -0.70
N GLY A 58 -1.58 -3.20 0.45
CA GLY A 58 -0.97 -2.28 1.42
C GLY A 58 0.29 -1.62 0.87
N THR A 59 1.11 -2.36 0.14
CA THR A 59 2.25 -1.83 -0.61
C THR A 59 1.80 -0.76 -1.59
N LEU A 60 0.79 -1.06 -2.41
CA LEU A 60 0.25 -0.11 -3.38
C LEU A 60 -0.34 1.14 -2.71
N SER A 61 -0.96 1.00 -1.53
CA SER A 61 -1.44 2.15 -0.76
C SER A 61 -0.29 3.07 -0.33
N VAL A 62 0.81 2.51 0.19
CA VAL A 62 2.00 3.30 0.56
C VAL A 62 2.62 3.97 -0.66
N TYR A 63 2.90 3.21 -1.71
CA TYR A 63 3.58 3.75 -2.89
C TYR A 63 2.73 4.78 -3.63
N SER A 64 1.40 4.65 -3.63
CA SER A 64 0.53 5.66 -4.21
C SER A 64 0.69 7.02 -3.52
N LEU A 65 0.74 7.05 -2.18
CA LEU A 65 0.96 8.31 -1.44
C LEU A 65 2.37 8.87 -1.64
N LEU A 66 3.37 8.00 -1.77
CA LEU A 66 4.78 8.43 -1.90
C LEU A 66 5.15 8.82 -3.33
N MET A 67 4.56 8.20 -4.35
CA MET A 67 4.90 8.43 -5.76
C MET A 67 3.95 9.40 -6.46
N LYS A 68 2.74 9.55 -5.95
CA LYS A 68 1.69 10.46 -6.46
C LYS A 68 1.08 11.26 -5.31
N PRO A 69 1.84 12.11 -4.61
CA PRO A 69 1.30 12.94 -3.53
C PRO A 69 0.07 13.73 -3.99
N GLY A 70 -0.97 13.75 -3.16
CA GLY A 70 -2.24 14.42 -3.45
C GLY A 70 -3.22 13.61 -4.31
N LEU A 71 -2.81 12.45 -4.88
CA LEU A 71 -3.74 11.58 -5.62
C LEU A 71 -4.80 10.96 -4.69
N PHE A 72 -4.41 10.64 -3.48
CA PHE A 72 -5.28 10.16 -2.40
C PHE A 72 -4.99 10.98 -1.14
N GLN A 73 -6.02 11.54 -0.53
CA GLN A 73 -5.85 12.33 0.69
C GLN A 73 -5.58 11.48 1.92
N VAL A 74 -5.96 10.20 1.87
CA VAL A 74 -5.80 9.25 2.97
C VAL A 74 -5.43 7.87 2.44
N GLY A 75 -4.41 7.25 3.02
CA GLY A 75 -4.05 5.87 2.77
C GLY A 75 -4.01 5.02 4.03
N VAL A 76 -4.56 3.80 3.95
CA VAL A 76 -4.42 2.79 4.99
C VAL A 76 -3.69 1.57 4.43
N ALA A 77 -2.55 1.27 4.99
CA ALA A 77 -1.65 0.22 4.52
C ALA A 77 -1.53 -0.91 5.56
N ALA A 78 -2.22 -2.02 5.32
CA ALA A 78 -2.14 -3.20 6.17
C ALA A 78 -1.08 -4.17 5.67
N ALA A 79 -0.18 -4.63 6.55
CA ALA A 79 0.87 -5.62 6.25
C ALA A 79 1.65 -5.31 4.96
N ALA A 80 2.03 -4.05 4.75
CA ALA A 80 2.65 -3.57 3.53
C ALA A 80 4.11 -4.02 3.39
N ALA A 81 4.46 -4.56 2.23
CA ALA A 81 5.85 -4.83 1.85
C ALA A 81 6.45 -3.59 1.18
N VAL A 82 7.25 -2.83 1.90
CA VAL A 82 7.76 -1.52 1.46
C VAL A 82 9.18 -1.55 0.89
N ASP A 83 9.76 -2.73 0.78
CA ASP A 83 11.09 -2.94 0.18
C ASP A 83 11.07 -4.24 -0.62
N PRO A 84 11.40 -4.23 -1.92
CA PRO A 84 11.46 -5.42 -2.76
C PRO A 84 12.39 -6.54 -2.24
N VAL A 85 13.38 -6.18 -1.41
CA VAL A 85 14.29 -7.14 -0.78
C VAL A 85 13.56 -8.12 0.16
N PHE A 86 12.41 -7.72 0.71
CA PHE A 86 11.64 -8.56 1.61
C PHE A 86 10.64 -9.49 0.91
N PHE A 87 10.56 -9.43 -0.41
CA PHE A 87 9.83 -10.45 -1.17
C PHE A 87 10.61 -11.77 -1.12
N GLY A 88 9.94 -12.83 -0.75
CA GLY A 88 10.54 -14.15 -0.70
C GLY A 88 10.92 -14.69 -2.09
N THR A 89 11.55 -15.84 -2.12
CA THR A 89 11.95 -16.50 -3.36
C THR A 89 10.78 -16.83 -4.30
N ASP A 90 9.59 -16.94 -3.75
CA ASP A 90 8.37 -17.23 -4.51
C ASP A 90 7.89 -16.03 -5.34
N ASP A 91 8.29 -14.82 -4.94
CA ASP A 91 7.94 -13.59 -5.65
C ASP A 91 8.99 -13.16 -6.69
N VAL A 92 9.97 -14.00 -6.98
CA VAL A 92 10.99 -13.79 -8.03
C VAL A 92 10.36 -13.52 -9.40
N ALA A 93 9.15 -14.02 -9.63
CA ALA A 93 8.40 -13.72 -10.84
C ALA A 93 8.08 -12.22 -10.99
N ILE A 94 7.85 -11.51 -9.88
CA ILE A 94 7.52 -10.09 -9.85
C ILE A 94 8.79 -9.23 -9.84
N VAL A 95 9.71 -9.51 -8.90
CA VAL A 95 10.86 -8.64 -8.66
C VAL A 95 12.16 -9.14 -9.28
N ARG A 96 12.19 -10.39 -9.78
CA ARG A 96 13.38 -11.01 -10.35
C ARG A 96 14.54 -11.08 -9.35
N SER A 97 15.75 -11.22 -9.87
CA SER A 97 16.96 -11.28 -9.03
C SER A 97 17.65 -9.92 -9.01
N PRO A 98 18.15 -9.46 -7.85
CA PRO A 98 18.96 -8.23 -7.77
C PRO A 98 20.18 -8.25 -8.69
N LYS A 99 20.67 -9.45 -9.07
CA LYS A 99 21.81 -9.59 -9.99
C LYS A 99 21.46 -9.32 -11.45
N THR A 100 20.21 -9.58 -11.83
CA THR A 100 19.76 -9.45 -13.23
C THR A 100 18.91 -8.19 -13.45
N HIS A 101 18.25 -7.71 -12.41
CA HIS A 101 17.33 -6.56 -12.46
C HIS A 101 17.53 -5.68 -11.21
N PRO A 102 18.71 -5.08 -11.02
CA PRO A 102 18.99 -4.24 -9.86
C PRO A 102 18.04 -3.03 -9.77
N GLU A 103 17.56 -2.52 -10.90
CA GLU A 103 16.64 -1.38 -10.99
C GLU A 103 15.33 -1.58 -10.24
N VAL A 104 14.82 -2.82 -10.14
CA VAL A 104 13.61 -3.12 -9.37
C VAL A 104 13.86 -2.95 -7.88
N PHE A 105 15.07 -3.26 -7.42
CA PHE A 105 15.45 -3.17 -6.01
C PHE A 105 15.82 -1.75 -5.55
N GLU A 106 15.96 -0.81 -6.48
CA GLU A 106 16.07 0.61 -6.16
C GLU A 106 14.70 1.25 -5.84
N ARG A 107 13.59 0.57 -6.14
CA ARG A 107 12.22 1.01 -5.84
C ARG A 107 11.81 0.72 -4.41
N LYS A 108 12.63 1.15 -3.45
CA LYS A 108 12.29 1.06 -2.02
C LYS A 108 11.43 2.25 -1.63
N ALA A 109 10.39 2.02 -0.83
CA ALA A 109 9.56 3.11 -0.31
C ALA A 109 10.39 4.16 0.44
N LEU A 110 11.49 3.76 1.08
CA LEU A 110 12.46 4.65 1.71
C LEU A 110 12.97 5.76 0.78
N ASN A 111 13.17 5.46 -0.50
CA ASN A 111 13.68 6.44 -1.47
C ASN A 111 12.66 7.54 -1.80
N TYR A 112 11.40 7.30 -1.49
CA TYR A 112 10.28 8.22 -1.74
C TYR A 112 9.68 8.79 -0.44
N ALA A 113 10.18 8.38 0.72
CA ALA A 113 9.60 8.73 2.03
C ALA A 113 9.46 10.26 2.25
N ALA A 114 10.38 11.06 1.69
CA ALA A 114 10.33 12.51 1.76
C ALA A 114 9.09 13.12 1.07
N ASN A 115 8.47 12.40 0.16
CA ASN A 115 7.31 12.88 -0.60
C ASN A 115 5.97 12.70 0.13
N LEU A 116 5.93 12.04 1.29
CA LEU A 116 4.68 11.85 2.02
C LEU A 116 4.09 13.22 2.41
N GLU A 117 2.93 13.55 1.90
CA GLU A 117 2.16 14.77 2.20
C GLU A 117 0.77 14.43 2.73
N ASP A 118 0.26 13.26 2.38
CA ASP A 118 -1.08 12.78 2.68
C ASP A 118 -1.15 12.02 4.00
N LYS A 119 -2.36 11.73 4.48
CA LYS A 119 -2.56 10.99 5.73
C LYS A 119 -2.31 9.50 5.53
N LEU A 120 -1.43 8.93 6.31
CA LEU A 120 -1.03 7.53 6.24
C LEU A 120 -1.22 6.81 7.57
N LEU A 121 -1.98 5.71 7.55
CA LEU A 121 -2.07 4.75 8.64
C LEU A 121 -1.42 3.42 8.24
N PHE A 122 -0.43 3.01 9.00
CA PHE A 122 0.05 1.63 8.95
C PHE A 122 -0.72 0.74 9.92
N ILE A 123 -1.14 -0.44 9.45
CA ILE A 123 -1.68 -1.50 10.32
C ILE A 123 -0.85 -2.76 10.10
N HIS A 124 -0.22 -3.31 11.15
CA HIS A 124 0.66 -4.47 10.98
C HIS A 124 0.58 -5.45 12.15
N GLY A 125 0.59 -6.75 11.82
CA GLY A 125 0.72 -7.84 12.77
C GLY A 125 2.19 -8.07 13.15
N MET A 126 2.50 -8.09 14.44
CA MET A 126 3.89 -8.26 14.88
C MET A 126 4.40 -9.71 14.73
N GLN A 127 3.50 -10.69 14.51
CA GLN A 127 3.82 -12.09 14.23
C GLN A 127 3.72 -12.41 12.72
N ASP A 128 3.79 -11.40 11.87
CA ASP A 128 3.77 -11.57 10.42
C ASP A 128 5.08 -12.19 9.94
N HIS A 129 4.99 -13.43 9.43
CA HIS A 129 6.11 -14.20 8.89
C HIS A 129 6.20 -14.14 7.36
N VAL A 130 5.18 -13.58 6.70
CA VAL A 130 5.14 -13.41 5.23
C VAL A 130 5.74 -12.06 4.87
N VAL A 131 5.18 -11.00 5.45
CA VAL A 131 5.75 -9.65 5.38
C VAL A 131 6.21 -9.25 6.78
N PRO A 132 7.49 -9.37 7.10
CA PRO A 132 7.97 -9.09 8.45
C PRO A 132 7.64 -7.66 8.90
N PHE A 133 7.10 -7.51 10.11
CA PHE A 133 6.80 -6.21 10.75
C PHE A 133 7.96 -5.21 10.62
N LYS A 134 9.19 -5.70 10.64
CA LYS A 134 10.40 -4.90 10.49
C LYS A 134 10.38 -4.02 9.23
N THR A 135 9.75 -4.44 8.14
CA THR A 135 9.72 -3.69 6.88
C THR A 135 9.04 -2.34 7.08
N THR A 136 7.84 -2.37 7.69
CA THR A 136 7.08 -1.15 7.99
C THR A 136 7.76 -0.31 9.07
N ALA A 137 8.38 -0.96 10.08
CA ALA A 137 9.10 -0.25 11.13
C ALA A 137 10.30 0.54 10.59
N VAL A 138 11.00 0.03 9.59
CA VAL A 138 12.12 0.73 8.93
C VAL A 138 11.62 1.96 8.15
N LEU A 139 10.51 1.86 7.45
CA LEU A 139 9.92 3.03 6.78
C LEU A 139 9.40 4.05 7.80
N ALA A 140 8.74 3.61 8.85
CA ALA A 140 8.28 4.49 9.93
C ALA A 140 9.43 5.28 10.57
N GLU A 141 10.57 4.63 10.83
CA GLU A 141 11.78 5.29 11.34
C GLU A 141 12.29 6.37 10.37
N GLU A 142 12.27 6.11 9.06
CA GLU A 142 12.68 7.09 8.07
C GLU A 142 11.72 8.28 8.01
N LEU A 143 10.42 8.02 8.05
CA LEU A 143 9.40 9.08 8.11
C LEU A 143 9.58 9.97 9.34
N ILE A 144 9.89 9.39 10.52
CA ILE A 144 10.20 10.14 11.75
C ILE A 144 11.41 11.05 11.53
N LYS A 145 12.52 10.54 10.96
CA LYS A 145 13.72 11.33 10.67
C LYS A 145 13.46 12.49 9.73
N LEU A 146 12.56 12.30 8.78
CA LEU A 146 12.14 13.32 7.82
C LEU A 146 11.08 14.28 8.38
N GLY A 147 10.61 14.09 9.62
CA GLY A 147 9.56 14.91 10.24
C GLY A 147 8.20 14.75 9.58
N LYS A 148 7.95 13.59 8.95
CA LYS A 148 6.67 13.28 8.31
C LYS A 148 5.68 12.73 9.33
N ASP A 149 4.42 13.14 9.21
CA ASP A 149 3.32 12.70 10.07
C ASP A 149 2.67 11.43 9.53
N PHE A 150 2.44 10.44 10.39
CA PHE A 150 1.75 9.20 10.08
C PHE A 150 1.20 8.56 11.34
N ASP A 151 0.21 7.70 11.20
CA ASP A 151 -0.35 6.91 12.29
C ASP A 151 0.09 5.44 12.18
N PHE A 152 0.11 4.76 13.32
CA PHE A 152 0.52 3.35 13.38
C PHE A 152 -0.38 2.57 14.34
N ALA A 153 -0.98 1.50 13.83
CA ALA A 153 -1.73 0.53 14.62
C ALA A 153 -1.11 -0.86 14.46
N PHE A 154 -0.70 -1.49 15.54
CA PHE A 154 -0.11 -2.82 15.50
C PHE A 154 -0.88 -3.81 16.36
N ALA A 155 -0.91 -5.07 15.90
CA ALA A 155 -1.55 -6.17 16.59
C ALA A 155 -0.48 -7.19 17.01
N PRO A 156 -0.09 -7.26 18.31
CA PRO A 156 1.06 -8.06 18.77
C PRO A 156 0.99 -9.54 18.45
N GLY A 157 -0.21 -10.14 18.46
CA GLY A 157 -0.42 -11.54 18.17
C GLY A 157 -0.86 -11.86 16.72
N ALA A 158 -1.10 -10.86 15.88
CA ALA A 158 -1.58 -11.09 14.53
C ALA A 158 -0.47 -11.55 13.59
N THR A 159 -0.81 -12.50 12.74
CA THR A 159 -0.02 -12.97 11.59
C THR A 159 -0.41 -12.20 10.31
N HIS A 160 0.17 -12.56 9.17
CA HIS A 160 -0.14 -11.92 7.87
C HIS A 160 -1.63 -11.97 7.48
N GLY A 161 -2.30 -13.07 7.75
CA GLY A 161 -3.73 -13.25 7.47
C GLY A 161 -4.65 -12.73 8.57
N TRP A 162 -4.15 -11.89 9.50
CA TRP A 162 -4.89 -11.33 10.64
C TRP A 162 -5.53 -12.39 11.54
N SER A 163 -4.94 -13.56 11.59
CA SER A 163 -5.42 -14.79 12.21
C SER A 163 -6.96 -14.85 12.18
N ARG A 164 -7.54 -15.89 11.76
CA ARG A 164 -8.99 -16.11 11.57
C ARG A 164 -9.86 -15.85 12.81
N GLU A 165 -9.37 -15.01 13.71
CA GLU A 165 -10.04 -14.60 14.93
C GLU A 165 -10.82 -13.32 14.69
N LEU A 166 -12.11 -13.36 14.91
CA LEU A 166 -13.06 -12.26 14.70
C LEU A 166 -12.63 -10.93 15.33
N ASN A 167 -11.90 -10.96 16.44
CA ASN A 167 -11.45 -9.75 17.14
C ASN A 167 -10.31 -9.04 16.41
N TYR A 168 -9.45 -9.75 15.68
CA TYR A 168 -8.42 -9.12 14.86
C TYR A 168 -9.02 -8.45 13.61
N ASP A 169 -10.01 -9.08 12.98
CA ASP A 169 -10.73 -8.46 11.87
C ASP A 169 -11.47 -7.19 12.33
N ARG A 170 -12.15 -7.26 13.48
CA ARG A 170 -12.79 -6.08 14.06
C ARG A 170 -11.79 -4.96 14.38
N TYR A 171 -10.62 -5.30 14.87
CA TYR A 171 -9.57 -4.33 15.16
C TYR A 171 -9.09 -3.66 13.87
N LEU A 172 -8.76 -4.45 12.84
CA LEU A 172 -8.29 -3.95 11.55
C LEU A 172 -9.32 -3.04 10.89
N PHE A 173 -10.54 -3.55 10.67
CA PHE A 173 -11.58 -2.77 10.01
C PHE A 173 -12.07 -1.60 10.87
N GLY A 174 -12.04 -1.74 12.19
CA GLY A 174 -12.33 -0.64 13.11
C GLY A 174 -11.33 0.51 12.94
N LYS A 175 -10.03 0.21 12.87
CA LYS A 175 -8.99 1.22 12.63
C LYS A 175 -9.07 1.85 11.24
N LEU A 176 -9.38 1.04 10.22
CA LEU A 176 -9.60 1.52 8.87
C LEU A 176 -10.77 2.53 8.81
N ILE A 177 -11.92 2.16 9.35
CA ILE A 177 -13.13 3.00 9.33
C ILE A 177 -12.88 4.28 10.13
N GLU A 178 -12.36 4.16 11.38
CA GLU A 178 -12.02 5.30 12.24
C GLU A 178 -11.11 6.31 11.51
N TYR A 179 -10.13 5.81 10.74
CA TYR A 179 -9.18 6.66 10.03
C TYR A 179 -9.81 7.37 8.84
N PHE A 180 -10.60 6.66 8.05
CA PHE A 180 -11.34 7.27 6.95
C PHE A 180 -12.40 8.27 7.43
N ASP A 181 -13.14 7.94 8.48
CA ASP A 181 -14.12 8.85 9.06
C ASP A 181 -13.45 10.15 9.54
N ARG A 182 -12.29 10.05 10.18
CA ARG A 182 -11.54 11.20 10.69
C ARG A 182 -11.12 12.18 9.58
N TYR A 183 -10.75 11.70 8.42
CA TYR A 183 -10.11 12.53 7.40
C TYR A 183 -10.92 12.70 6.10
N LEU A 184 -11.91 11.86 5.85
CA LEU A 184 -12.73 11.93 4.63
C LEU A 184 -14.20 12.29 4.88
N VAL A 185 -14.71 12.18 6.12
CA VAL A 185 -16.08 12.56 6.43
C VAL A 185 -16.10 14.00 6.97
N LEU A 186 -17.02 14.83 6.44
CA LEU A 186 -17.27 16.16 6.98
C LEU A 186 -18.11 16.04 8.25
N ASP A 187 -17.79 16.83 9.25
CA ASP A 187 -18.63 17.04 10.44
C ASP A 187 -19.98 17.71 10.09
#